data_900f1f5fa93a095915ae1867003ba700
#
_entry.id   900f1f5fa93a095915ae1867003ba700
#
_cell.length_a   1.000
_cell.length_b   1.000
_cell.length_c   1.000
_cell.angle_alpha   90.00
_cell.angle_beta   90.00
_cell.angle_gamma   90.00
#
_symmetry.space_group_name_H-M   'P 1'
#
loop_
_entity.id
_entity.type
_entity.pdbx_description
1 polymer ?
#
loop_
_entity_poly.entity_id
_entity_poly.type
_entity_poly.pdbx_seq_one_letter_code
_entity_poly.pdbx_strand_id
1 'polypeptide(L)'
;TGKRRECLGEPLAAITVLSLLTAIYAVFCTIQIVYLFLQAGTLPEQMTWAQYARQGFFQLLAVCVINLAVVAVCLFGFRKNRALQILLTAVCAMTYVLIASSAWRMYLYIRQYSLTFLRLMVLWALLVMAVIFVGTMIAVWKRDFELLRFWLIAVAFLYLIPAFGRPDYWIASYNVSREANTR
;
A
#
# COMPACT_ATOMS: atom_id res chain seq x y z
N THR A 1 -37.70 -0.58 -2.26
CA THR A 1 -37.42 -1.33 -0.99
C THR A 1 -35.97 -1.13 -0.62
N GLY A 2 -35.70 -0.02 0.13
CA GLY A 2 -34.36 0.27 0.62
C GLY A 2 -33.97 -0.72 1.71
N LYS A 3 -33.04 -1.62 1.45
CA LYS A 3 -32.39 -2.41 2.48
C LYS A 3 -31.78 -1.46 3.51
N ARG A 4 -32.35 -1.37 4.71
CA ARG A 4 -31.68 -0.79 5.87
C ARG A 4 -30.38 -1.58 6.07
N ARG A 5 -29.25 -0.95 5.81
CA ARG A 5 -27.96 -1.51 6.23
C ARG A 5 -27.99 -1.57 7.75
N GLU A 6 -27.99 -2.76 8.30
CA GLU A 6 -27.81 -2.96 9.73
C GLU A 6 -26.43 -2.41 10.07
N CYS A 7 -26.39 -1.33 10.86
CA CYS A 7 -25.12 -0.76 11.30
C CYS A 7 -24.54 -1.69 12.36
N LEU A 8 -23.28 -2.09 12.20
CA LEU A 8 -22.55 -2.99 13.11
C LEU A 8 -22.37 -2.42 14.53
N GLY A 9 -22.68 -1.15 14.76
CA GLY A 9 -22.56 -0.53 16.08
C GLY A 9 -22.67 0.98 16.05
N GLU A 10 -22.52 1.59 17.22
CA GLU A 10 -22.49 3.03 17.37
C GLU A 10 -21.23 3.61 16.68
N PRO A 11 -21.36 4.70 15.91
CA PRO A 11 -20.24 5.33 15.23
C PRO A 11 -19.16 5.83 16.20
N LEU A 12 -19.52 6.04 17.45
CA LEU A 12 -18.61 6.49 18.51
C LEU A 12 -17.49 5.47 18.80
N ALA A 13 -17.83 4.19 18.89
CA ALA A 13 -16.85 3.13 19.11
C ALA A 13 -15.85 3.04 17.95
N ALA A 14 -16.33 3.13 16.70
CA ALA A 14 -15.46 3.16 15.53
C ALA A 14 -14.52 4.37 15.51
N ILE A 15 -15.03 5.55 15.86
CA ILE A 15 -14.24 6.79 15.93
C ILE A 15 -13.15 6.66 17.01
N THR A 16 -13.46 6.11 18.18
CA THR A 16 -12.49 5.96 19.27
C THR A 16 -11.35 5.00 18.89
N VAL A 17 -11.69 3.83 18.36
CA VAL A 17 -10.69 2.86 17.90
C VAL A 17 -9.85 3.43 16.76
N LEU A 18 -10.49 4.08 15.79
CA LEU A 18 -9.81 4.63 14.63
C LEU A 18 -8.92 5.83 14.97
N SER A 19 -9.30 6.66 15.96
CA SER A 19 -8.46 7.75 16.45
C SER A 19 -7.18 7.25 17.12
N LEU A 20 -7.29 6.22 17.96
CA LEU A 20 -6.15 5.59 18.58
C LEU A 20 -5.23 4.95 17.54
N LEU A 21 -5.80 4.21 16.60
CA LEU A 21 -5.06 3.59 15.49
C LEU A 21 -4.34 4.64 14.64
N THR A 22 -5.02 5.76 14.31
CA THR A 22 -4.44 6.86 13.55
C THR A 22 -3.27 7.51 14.30
N ALA A 23 -3.37 7.68 15.62
CA ALA A 23 -2.27 8.21 16.43
C ALA A 23 -1.04 7.28 16.40
N ILE A 24 -1.23 5.98 16.57
CA ILE A 24 -0.15 4.98 16.46
C ILE A 24 0.48 5.01 15.06
N TYR A 25 -0.33 5.07 14.02
CA TYR A 25 0.18 5.14 12.64
C TYR A 25 0.90 6.45 12.34
N ALA A 26 0.49 7.57 12.93
CA ALA A 26 1.20 8.85 12.77
C ALA A 26 2.64 8.74 13.30
N VAL A 27 2.82 8.15 14.47
CA VAL A 27 4.16 7.89 15.04
C VAL A 27 4.95 6.95 14.12
N PHE A 28 4.34 5.86 13.68
CA PHE A 28 4.99 4.89 12.80
C PHE A 28 5.38 5.50 11.44
N CYS A 29 4.51 6.29 10.82
CA CYS A 29 4.80 6.99 9.58
C CYS A 29 5.93 8.03 9.75
N THR A 30 5.96 8.75 10.88
CA THR A 30 7.04 9.68 11.19
C THR A 30 8.38 8.94 11.25
N ILE A 31 8.43 7.81 11.94
CA ILE A 31 9.62 6.96 11.99
C ILE A 31 10.01 6.50 10.58
N GLN A 32 9.06 6.04 9.76
CA GLN A 32 9.34 5.60 8.39
C GLN A 32 9.88 6.73 7.51
N ILE A 33 9.33 7.93 7.62
CA ILE A 33 9.81 9.10 6.88
C ILE A 33 11.23 9.47 7.32
N VAL A 34 11.48 9.50 8.61
CA VAL A 34 12.82 9.78 9.17
C VAL A 34 13.83 8.74 8.67
N TYR A 35 13.48 7.44 8.72
CA TYR A 35 14.33 6.39 8.18
C TYR A 35 14.55 6.50 6.67
N LEU A 36 13.52 6.89 5.91
CA LEU A 36 13.63 7.06 4.46
C LEU A 36 14.59 8.21 4.09
N PHE A 37 14.53 9.33 4.83
CA PHE A 37 15.31 10.53 4.52
C PHE A 37 16.69 10.54 5.19
N LEU A 38 16.85 10.05 6.42
CA LEU A 38 18.11 10.10 7.15
C LEU A 38 19.02 8.88 6.88
N GLN A 39 18.46 7.74 6.51
CA GLN A 39 19.24 6.51 6.25
C GLN A 39 19.25 6.08 4.77
N ALA A 40 18.97 7.00 3.86
CA ALA A 40 19.03 6.75 2.41
C ALA A 40 20.46 6.45 1.93
N GLY A 41 21.12 5.45 2.48
CA GLY A 41 22.47 5.02 2.07
C GLY A 41 23.33 4.36 3.14
N THR A 42 22.91 4.34 4.39
CA THR A 42 23.65 3.67 5.47
C THR A 42 22.92 2.42 5.94
N LEU A 43 23.57 1.28 5.79
CA LEU A 43 23.11 0.01 6.38
C LEU A 43 23.46 -0.02 7.87
N PRO A 44 22.58 -0.61 8.73
CA PRO A 44 22.98 -1.06 10.05
C PRO A 44 24.11 -2.10 9.89
N GLU A 45 25.18 -1.96 10.65
CA GLU A 45 26.45 -2.72 10.51
C GLU A 45 26.32 -4.25 10.55
N GLN A 46 25.13 -4.79 10.81
CA GLN A 46 24.91 -6.25 10.96
C GLN A 46 23.90 -6.85 9.97
N MET A 47 23.35 -6.08 9.00
CA MET A 47 22.35 -6.59 8.05
C MET A 47 22.81 -6.50 6.61
N THR A 48 22.55 -7.56 5.81
CA THR A 48 22.69 -7.50 4.36
C THR A 48 21.53 -6.69 3.75
N TRP A 49 21.78 -6.00 2.63
CA TRP A 49 20.75 -5.27 1.88
C TRP A 49 19.53 -6.14 1.55
N ALA A 50 19.75 -7.43 1.29
CA ALA A 50 18.71 -8.40 1.01
C ALA A 50 17.80 -8.67 2.22
N GLN A 51 18.36 -8.81 3.40
CA GLN A 51 17.60 -9.04 4.64
C GLN A 51 16.79 -7.80 5.02
N TYR A 52 17.41 -6.62 4.96
CA TYR A 52 16.76 -5.35 5.26
C TYR A 52 15.57 -5.07 4.34
N ALA A 53 15.74 -5.25 3.02
CA ALA A 53 14.67 -5.03 2.05
C ALA A 53 13.53 -6.04 2.21
N ARG A 54 13.86 -7.34 2.33
CA ARG A 54 12.86 -8.41 2.40
C ARG A 54 12.04 -8.38 3.68
N GLN A 55 12.67 -8.22 4.82
CA GLN A 55 12.00 -8.25 6.12
C GLN A 55 11.10 -7.02 6.31
N GLY A 56 11.60 -5.82 6.02
CA GLY A 56 10.80 -4.60 6.13
C GLY A 56 9.66 -4.52 5.12
N PHE A 57 9.85 -5.04 3.90
CA PHE A 57 8.83 -5.00 2.86
C PHE A 57 7.57 -5.81 3.22
N PHE A 58 7.72 -7.07 3.62
CA PHE A 58 6.55 -7.92 3.94
C PHE A 58 5.76 -7.40 5.13
N GLN A 59 6.43 -6.82 6.12
CA GLN A 59 5.75 -6.18 7.25
C GLN A 59 4.91 -4.99 6.81
N LEU A 60 5.47 -4.09 5.98
CA LEU A 60 4.74 -2.93 5.47
C LEU A 60 3.57 -3.33 4.56
N LEU A 61 3.75 -4.34 3.72
CA LEU A 61 2.67 -4.87 2.88
C LEU A 61 1.52 -5.45 3.73
N ALA A 62 1.84 -6.23 4.76
CA ALA A 62 0.84 -6.76 5.68
C ALA A 62 0.05 -5.62 6.37
N VAL A 63 0.72 -4.57 6.83
CA VAL A 63 0.06 -3.38 7.39
C VAL A 63 -0.85 -2.69 6.37
N CYS A 64 -0.45 -2.57 5.11
CA CYS A 64 -1.31 -2.01 4.06
C CYS A 64 -2.58 -2.85 3.85
N VAL A 65 -2.48 -4.18 3.87
CA VAL A 65 -3.64 -5.08 3.74
C VAL A 65 -4.57 -4.95 4.95
N ILE A 66 -4.01 -4.90 6.16
CA ILE A 66 -4.79 -4.68 7.40
C ILE A 66 -5.51 -3.33 7.34
N ASN A 67 -4.83 -2.26 6.93
CA ASN A 67 -5.45 -0.94 6.77
C ASN A 67 -6.60 -0.96 5.77
N LEU A 68 -6.43 -1.65 4.64
CA LEU A 68 -7.51 -1.80 3.66
C LEU A 68 -8.73 -2.50 4.28
N ALA A 69 -8.51 -3.58 5.03
CA ALA A 69 -9.57 -4.30 5.72
C ALA A 69 -10.27 -3.42 6.76
N VAL A 70 -9.52 -2.68 7.58
CA VAL A 70 -10.08 -1.75 8.58
C VAL A 70 -10.93 -0.67 7.91
N VAL A 71 -10.41 -0.03 6.87
CA VAL A 71 -11.13 1.01 6.13
C VAL A 71 -12.39 0.44 5.48
N ALA A 72 -12.32 -0.76 4.88
CA ALA A 72 -13.47 -1.43 4.28
C ALA A 72 -14.54 -1.74 5.33
N VAL A 73 -14.18 -2.33 6.46
CA VAL A 73 -15.11 -2.61 7.57
C VAL A 73 -15.78 -1.34 8.06
N CYS A 74 -15.03 -0.24 8.22
CA CYS A 74 -15.59 1.04 8.62
C CYS A 74 -16.56 1.63 7.58
N LEU A 75 -16.22 1.52 6.28
CA LEU A 75 -17.09 2.04 5.20
C LEU A 75 -18.39 1.24 5.03
N PHE A 76 -18.33 -0.06 5.22
CA PHE A 76 -19.51 -0.93 5.04
C PHE A 76 -20.33 -1.08 6.32
N GLY A 77 -19.70 -1.01 7.51
CA GLY A 77 -20.32 -1.32 8.80
C GLY A 77 -20.91 -0.11 9.52
N PHE A 78 -20.42 1.10 9.30
CA PHE A 78 -20.82 2.27 10.07
C PHE A 78 -21.47 3.36 9.23
N ARG A 79 -22.33 4.18 9.87
CA ARG A 79 -22.92 5.34 9.22
C ARG A 79 -21.86 6.41 8.98
N LYS A 80 -21.85 6.99 7.80
CA LYS A 80 -20.92 8.07 7.43
C LYS A 80 -21.11 9.28 8.36
N ASN A 81 -20.06 9.61 9.10
CA ASN A 81 -19.93 10.80 9.90
C ASN A 81 -18.69 11.58 9.44
N ARG A 82 -18.71 12.90 9.53
CA ARG A 82 -17.55 13.73 9.12
C ARG A 82 -16.26 13.36 9.85
N ALA A 83 -16.34 13.10 11.17
CA ALA A 83 -15.19 12.66 11.94
C ALA A 83 -14.63 11.33 11.42
N LEU A 84 -15.50 10.36 11.15
CA LEU A 84 -15.12 9.08 10.56
C LEU A 84 -14.45 9.24 9.18
N GLN A 85 -15.01 10.11 8.32
CA GLN A 85 -14.42 10.37 6.99
C GLN A 85 -13.02 10.97 7.08
N ILE A 86 -12.79 11.92 7.99
CA ILE A 86 -11.47 12.53 8.20
C ILE A 86 -10.46 11.49 8.68
N LEU A 87 -10.84 10.67 9.68
CA LEU A 87 -9.96 9.62 10.19
C LEU A 87 -9.63 8.56 9.13
N LEU A 88 -10.62 8.11 8.36
CA LEU A 88 -10.40 7.17 7.26
C LEU A 88 -9.49 7.76 6.18
N THR A 89 -9.65 9.04 5.85
CA THR A 89 -8.78 9.74 4.91
C THR A 89 -7.35 9.82 5.44
N ALA A 90 -7.17 10.09 6.74
CA ALA A 90 -5.86 10.11 7.38
C ALA A 90 -5.19 8.73 7.33
N VAL A 91 -5.90 7.65 7.64
CA VAL A 91 -5.38 6.27 7.52
C VAL A 91 -4.99 5.94 6.09
N CYS A 92 -5.81 6.32 5.09
CA CYS A 92 -5.47 6.14 3.68
C CYS A 92 -4.20 6.92 3.30
N ALA A 93 -4.08 8.18 3.72
CA ALA A 93 -2.90 9.01 3.43
C ALA A 93 -1.63 8.42 4.06
N MET A 94 -1.69 7.96 5.31
CA MET A 94 -0.58 7.28 5.97
C MET A 94 -0.21 5.98 5.26
N THR A 95 -1.19 5.23 4.75
CA THR A 95 -0.92 4.02 3.97
C THR A 95 -0.18 4.32 2.66
N TYR A 96 -0.42 5.46 2.01
CA TYR A 96 0.40 5.87 0.86
C TYR A 96 1.86 6.11 1.23
N VAL A 97 2.14 6.65 2.41
CA VAL A 97 3.52 6.78 2.91
C VAL A 97 4.17 5.41 3.08
N LEU A 98 3.42 4.41 3.59
CA LEU A 98 3.91 3.05 3.73
C LEU A 98 4.16 2.37 2.37
N ILE A 99 3.26 2.56 1.41
CA ILE A 99 3.42 2.05 0.02
C ILE A 99 4.67 2.68 -0.62
N ALA A 100 4.85 3.99 -0.50
CA ALA A 100 6.01 4.69 -1.03
C ALA A 100 7.32 4.21 -0.38
N SER A 101 7.33 4.03 0.95
CA SER A 101 8.47 3.49 1.69
C SER A 101 8.82 2.06 1.25
N SER A 102 7.79 1.21 1.05
CA SER A 102 7.96 -0.16 0.56
C SER A 102 8.53 -0.20 -0.86
N ALA A 103 8.00 0.65 -1.74
CA ALA A 103 8.48 0.77 -3.12
C ALA A 103 9.93 1.24 -3.17
N TRP A 104 10.32 2.21 -2.33
CA TRP A 104 11.68 2.69 -2.23
C TRP A 104 12.66 1.61 -1.77
N ARG A 105 12.31 0.84 -0.73
CA ARG A 105 13.11 -0.29 -0.26
C ARG A 105 13.29 -1.36 -1.34
N MET A 106 12.22 -1.67 -2.07
CA MET A 106 12.27 -2.61 -3.18
C MET A 106 13.13 -2.09 -4.34
N TYR A 107 13.06 -0.79 -4.64
CA TYR A 107 13.90 -0.16 -5.65
C TYR A 107 15.39 -0.26 -5.30
N LEU A 108 15.78 0.05 -4.05
CA LEU A 108 17.16 -0.11 -3.57
C LEU A 108 17.64 -1.56 -3.69
N TYR A 109 16.75 -2.51 -3.36
CA TYR A 109 17.05 -3.94 -3.47
C TYR A 109 17.28 -4.37 -4.94
N ILE A 110 16.48 -3.89 -5.87
CA ILE A 110 16.64 -4.16 -7.31
C ILE A 110 17.95 -3.55 -7.82
N ARG A 111 18.30 -2.35 -7.37
CA ARG A 111 19.57 -1.73 -7.74
C ARG A 111 20.78 -2.53 -7.31
N GLN A 112 20.71 -3.24 -6.19
CA GLN A 112 21.83 -4.02 -5.67
C GLN A 112 21.91 -5.44 -6.29
N TYR A 113 20.78 -6.12 -6.46
CA TYR A 113 20.73 -7.56 -6.76
C TYR A 113 20.12 -7.93 -8.11
N SER A 114 19.92 -6.99 -9.02
CA SER A 114 19.25 -7.18 -10.31
C SER A 114 17.73 -7.40 -10.22
N LEU A 115 17.03 -7.29 -11.35
CA LEU A 115 15.59 -7.48 -11.44
C LEU A 115 15.26 -8.96 -11.59
N THR A 116 14.33 -9.48 -10.78
CA THR A 116 13.78 -10.83 -10.88
C THR A 116 12.28 -10.79 -11.02
N PHE A 117 11.66 -11.86 -11.52
CA PHE A 117 10.21 -11.98 -11.68
C PHE A 117 9.45 -11.68 -10.38
N LEU A 118 9.90 -12.24 -9.27
CA LEU A 118 9.27 -12.04 -7.95
C LEU A 118 9.30 -10.56 -7.52
N ARG A 119 10.42 -9.86 -7.75
CA ARG A 119 10.55 -8.42 -7.42
C ARG A 119 9.64 -7.55 -8.29
N LEU A 120 9.49 -7.92 -9.57
CA LEU A 120 8.57 -7.27 -10.47
C LEU A 120 7.11 -7.45 -10.01
N MET A 121 6.74 -8.68 -9.61
CA MET A 121 5.41 -8.98 -9.07
C MET A 121 5.11 -8.20 -7.78
N VAL A 122 6.10 -8.01 -6.96
CA VAL A 122 5.99 -7.22 -5.73
C VAL A 122 5.72 -5.74 -6.03
N LEU A 123 6.44 -5.14 -6.99
CA LEU A 123 6.18 -3.77 -7.43
C LEU A 123 4.79 -3.62 -8.06
N TRP A 124 4.39 -4.62 -8.84
CA TRP A 124 3.04 -4.68 -9.38
C TRP A 124 1.98 -4.75 -8.28
N ALA A 125 2.16 -5.58 -7.25
CA ALA A 125 1.24 -5.67 -6.12
C ALA A 125 1.13 -4.33 -5.36
N LEU A 126 2.23 -3.60 -5.17
CA LEU A 126 2.21 -2.25 -4.60
C LEU A 126 1.44 -1.26 -5.47
N LEU A 127 1.57 -1.34 -6.78
CA LEU A 127 0.80 -0.52 -7.73
C LEU A 127 -0.70 -0.82 -7.61
N VAL A 128 -1.09 -2.10 -7.57
CA VAL A 128 -2.48 -2.53 -7.37
C VAL A 128 -3.02 -1.96 -6.05
N MET A 129 -2.26 -2.08 -4.96
CA MET A 129 -2.65 -1.53 -3.65
C MET A 129 -2.82 -0.01 -3.72
N ALA A 130 -1.92 0.72 -4.37
CA ALA A 130 -2.04 2.16 -4.53
C ALA A 130 -3.35 2.55 -5.26
N VAL A 131 -3.68 1.87 -6.36
CA VAL A 131 -4.92 2.12 -7.12
C VAL A 131 -6.17 1.78 -6.29
N ILE A 132 -6.16 0.66 -5.55
CA ILE A 132 -7.25 0.27 -4.64
C ILE A 132 -7.49 1.38 -3.59
N PHE A 133 -6.42 1.92 -3.00
CA PHE A 133 -6.54 2.99 -2.00
C PHE A 133 -7.05 4.31 -2.60
N VAL A 134 -6.75 4.63 -3.88
CA VAL A 134 -7.38 5.78 -4.58
C VAL A 134 -8.90 5.62 -4.62
N GLY A 135 -9.39 4.47 -5.08
CA GLY A 135 -10.82 4.21 -5.12
C GLY A 135 -11.47 4.22 -3.74
N THR A 136 -10.76 3.69 -2.75
CA THR A 136 -11.20 3.69 -1.35
C THR A 136 -11.32 5.11 -0.81
N MET A 137 -10.36 5.98 -1.08
CA MET A 137 -10.39 7.40 -0.70
C MET A 137 -11.57 8.14 -1.37
N ILE A 138 -11.84 7.85 -2.64
CA ILE A 138 -13.02 8.40 -3.33
C ILE A 138 -14.32 7.92 -2.67
N ALA A 139 -14.41 6.64 -2.30
CA ALA A 139 -15.58 6.05 -1.65
C ALA A 139 -15.85 6.61 -0.24
N VAL A 140 -14.81 7.05 0.47
CA VAL A 140 -14.97 7.74 1.76
C VAL A 140 -15.81 9.02 1.61
N TRP A 141 -15.57 9.77 0.53
CA TRP A 141 -16.24 11.06 0.29
C TRP A 141 -17.51 10.93 -0.53
N LYS A 142 -17.52 10.09 -1.57
CA LYS A 142 -18.71 9.89 -2.42
C LYS A 142 -19.61 8.78 -1.86
N ARG A 143 -20.92 9.10 -1.73
CA ARG A 143 -21.92 8.19 -1.12
C ARG A 143 -22.35 7.06 -2.05
N ASP A 144 -22.36 7.34 -3.36
CA ASP A 144 -22.89 6.45 -4.41
C ASP A 144 -21.77 5.70 -5.17
N PHE A 145 -20.54 5.67 -4.60
CA PHE A 145 -19.43 5.01 -5.25
C PHE A 145 -19.46 3.51 -4.98
N GLU A 146 -19.55 2.72 -6.04
CA GLU A 146 -19.55 1.25 -5.97
C GLU A 146 -18.13 0.71 -5.76
N LEU A 147 -17.64 0.78 -4.53
CA LEU A 147 -16.27 0.45 -4.16
C LEU A 147 -15.83 -0.96 -4.58
N LEU A 148 -16.68 -1.98 -4.33
CA LEU A 148 -16.37 -3.38 -4.70
C LEU A 148 -16.24 -3.55 -6.20
N ARG A 149 -17.12 -2.91 -6.98
CA ARG A 149 -17.05 -2.93 -8.43
C ARG A 149 -15.77 -2.28 -8.94
N PHE A 150 -15.40 -1.14 -8.35
CA PHE A 150 -14.14 -0.48 -8.68
C PHE A 150 -12.94 -1.37 -8.39
N TRP A 151 -12.88 -2.01 -7.22
CA TRP A 151 -11.78 -2.91 -6.86
C TRP A 151 -11.65 -4.08 -7.85
N LEU A 152 -12.77 -4.73 -8.19
CA LEU A 152 -12.77 -5.84 -9.15
C LEU A 152 -12.27 -5.40 -10.53
N ILE A 153 -12.78 -4.27 -11.04
CA ILE A 153 -12.35 -3.75 -12.34
C ILE A 153 -10.88 -3.34 -12.32
N ALA A 154 -10.44 -2.63 -11.27
CA ALA A 154 -9.05 -2.19 -11.13
C ALA A 154 -8.08 -3.37 -11.08
N VAL A 155 -8.37 -4.39 -10.28
CA VAL A 155 -7.53 -5.59 -10.18
C VAL A 155 -7.52 -6.34 -11.51
N ALA A 156 -8.68 -6.55 -12.15
CA ALA A 156 -8.77 -7.24 -13.44
C ALA A 156 -7.98 -6.48 -14.52
N PHE A 157 -8.13 -5.17 -14.61
CA PHE A 157 -7.42 -4.36 -15.59
C PHE A 157 -5.90 -4.36 -15.36
N LEU A 158 -5.48 -4.17 -14.12
CA LEU A 158 -4.06 -4.18 -13.77
C LEU A 158 -3.42 -5.57 -13.94
N TYR A 159 -4.19 -6.66 -13.82
CA TYR A 159 -3.71 -8.02 -14.06
C TYR A 159 -3.35 -8.25 -15.53
N LEU A 160 -3.95 -7.53 -16.46
CA LEU A 160 -3.59 -7.62 -17.89
C LEU A 160 -2.14 -7.18 -18.14
N ILE A 161 -1.59 -6.29 -17.32
CA ILE A 161 -0.21 -5.78 -17.48
C ILE A 161 0.81 -6.92 -17.37
N PRO A 162 0.89 -7.71 -16.27
CA PRO A 162 1.82 -8.84 -16.21
C PRO A 162 1.43 -10.00 -17.11
N ALA A 163 0.13 -10.17 -17.44
CA ALA A 163 -0.34 -11.26 -18.30
C ALA A 163 0.10 -11.08 -19.76
N PHE A 164 0.04 -9.87 -20.29
CA PHE A 164 0.38 -9.56 -21.69
C PHE A 164 1.73 -8.86 -21.87
N GLY A 165 2.30 -8.30 -20.80
CA GLY A 165 3.48 -7.44 -20.84
C GLY A 165 4.82 -8.16 -21.02
N ARG A 166 4.85 -9.51 -21.20
CA ARG A 166 6.10 -10.30 -21.33
C ARG A 166 7.14 -9.92 -20.26
N PRO A 167 6.86 -10.20 -18.98
CA PRO A 167 7.73 -9.79 -17.86
C PRO A 167 9.18 -10.26 -18.03
N ASP A 168 9.39 -11.43 -18.62
CA ASP A 168 10.73 -11.99 -18.88
C ASP A 168 11.56 -11.11 -19.82
N TYR A 169 10.94 -10.52 -20.84
CA TYR A 169 11.62 -9.59 -21.75
C TYR A 169 12.07 -8.32 -21.03
N TRP A 170 11.23 -7.74 -20.18
CA TRP A 170 11.57 -6.55 -19.39
C TRP A 170 12.70 -6.83 -18.39
N ILE A 171 12.66 -8.00 -17.74
CA ILE A 171 13.70 -8.44 -16.80
C ILE A 171 15.04 -8.62 -17.54
N ALA A 172 15.05 -9.31 -18.67
CA ALA A 172 16.25 -9.53 -19.46
C ALA A 172 16.83 -8.20 -19.97
N SER A 173 16.00 -7.34 -20.58
CA SER A 173 16.41 -6.04 -21.09
C SER A 173 17.02 -5.14 -20.00
N TYR A 174 16.39 -5.08 -18.81
CA TYR A 174 16.90 -4.29 -17.70
C TYR A 174 18.25 -4.80 -17.20
N ASN A 175 18.41 -6.11 -17.06
CA ASN A 175 19.64 -6.71 -16.53
C ASN A 175 20.81 -6.57 -17.52
N VAL A 176 20.56 -6.77 -18.82
CA VAL A 176 21.57 -6.58 -19.89
C VAL A 176 22.01 -5.12 -19.99
N SER A 177 21.06 -4.18 -19.96
CA SER A 177 21.38 -2.75 -20.02
C SER A 177 22.21 -2.31 -18.80
N ARG A 178 22.01 -2.94 -17.66
CA ARG A 178 22.75 -2.66 -16.44
C ARG A 178 24.18 -3.21 -16.51
N GLU A 179 24.39 -4.43 -17.01
CA GLU A 179 25.73 -5.00 -17.20
C GLU A 179 26.55 -4.20 -18.22
N ALA A 180 25.91 -3.71 -19.28
CA ALA A 180 26.58 -2.86 -20.28
C ALA A 180 27.05 -1.52 -19.69
N ASN A 181 26.37 -0.99 -18.68
CA ASN A 181 26.68 0.30 -18.05
C ASN A 181 27.71 0.17 -16.89
N THR A 182 28.02 -1.06 -16.46
CA THR A 182 28.99 -1.34 -15.38
C THR A 182 30.35 -1.80 -15.89
N ARG A 183 30.49 -1.99 -17.21
CA ARG A 183 31.76 -2.21 -17.91
C ARG A 183 32.30 -0.92 -18.50
#